data_25e1e1c031537dbd3136472b80691d13
#
_entry.id   25e1e1c031537dbd3136472b80691d13
#
_cell.length_a   1.000
_cell.length_b   1.000
_cell.length_c   1.000
_cell.angle_alpha   90.00
_cell.angle_beta   90.00
_cell.angle_gamma   90.00
#
_symmetry.space_group_name_H-M   'P 1'
#
loop_
_entity.id
_entity.type
_entity.pdbx_description
1 polymer ?
#
loop_
_entity_poly.entity_id
_entity_poly.type
_entity_poly.pdbx_seq_one_letter_code
_entity_poly.pdbx_strand_id
1 'polypeptide(L)'
;MDLVRTASPPEICSTCGGDGAVFRVQDGRAVAEPCPHTRGCPSCGGTGRVFATDERGYSIVRCCACGADPRRLALLTGLRLPLKFVGRTLDGYRPYRSEQARAVARARRFVDEFVPQAAGTRALLLCGPPGTGKTHLLAAMLRELALRKGVRGRYEEFFLLLSDIRDGFSRGLSSREWLEPLRQVEVLAIDEIGKGGKNREFEQGVLDEIISVRYNAGRPTLLATNYPRPGAPWSFGSEGEARETLEQRVGQRIYSRLHELCDLVDVLGPDHRQDQHQKRELLDDQEAAHAAPDRSADKAAPFHDAAGAPGRPRPPRG
;
A
#
# COMPACT_ATOMS: atom_id res chain seq x y z
N MET A 1 -29.12 36.25 21.65
CA MET A 1 -28.23 35.19 22.23
C MET A 1 -28.57 33.89 21.51
N ASP A 2 -28.08 33.74 20.27
CA ASP A 2 -28.35 32.53 19.49
C ASP A 2 -27.21 31.52 19.75
N LEU A 3 -27.60 30.41 20.38
CA LEU A 3 -26.75 29.27 20.61
C LEU A 3 -26.25 28.72 19.26
N VAL A 4 -24.99 28.96 18.96
CA VAL A 4 -24.25 28.25 17.92
C VAL A 4 -24.36 26.76 18.24
N ARG A 5 -25.24 26.06 17.52
CA ARG A 5 -25.26 24.58 17.50
C ARG A 5 -23.90 24.13 16.99
N THR A 6 -23.05 23.66 17.87
CA THR A 6 -21.87 22.89 17.52
C THR A 6 -22.34 21.64 16.80
N ALA A 7 -22.24 21.64 15.49
CA ALA A 7 -22.48 20.45 14.69
C ALA A 7 -21.56 19.33 15.24
N SER A 8 -22.16 18.21 15.63
CA SER A 8 -21.42 17.00 15.98
C SER A 8 -20.41 16.71 14.86
N PRO A 9 -19.20 16.23 15.18
CA PRO A 9 -18.24 15.86 14.16
C PRO A 9 -18.92 14.87 13.19
N PRO A 10 -18.78 15.05 11.87
CA PRO A 10 -19.43 14.18 10.90
C PRO A 10 -18.97 12.73 11.17
N GLU A 11 -19.94 11.82 11.25
CA GLU A 11 -19.63 10.38 11.35
C GLU A 11 -18.68 10.01 10.22
N ILE A 12 -17.58 9.33 10.57
CA ILE A 12 -16.59 8.91 9.59
C ILE A 12 -17.26 7.92 8.63
N CYS A 13 -17.36 8.29 7.37
CA CYS A 13 -17.98 7.45 6.33
C CYS A 13 -17.27 6.08 6.27
N SER A 14 -18.00 5.00 6.49
CA SER A 14 -17.48 3.63 6.48
C SER A 14 -16.90 3.21 5.12
N THR A 15 -17.39 3.82 4.02
CA THR A 15 -16.93 3.49 2.67
C THR A 15 -15.57 4.09 2.34
N CYS A 16 -15.28 5.32 2.75
CA CYS A 16 -14.04 6.01 2.39
C CYS A 16 -13.16 6.36 3.60
N GLY A 17 -13.56 6.02 4.84
CA GLY A 17 -12.79 6.34 6.04
C GLY A 17 -12.51 7.83 6.25
N GLY A 18 -13.35 8.73 5.68
CA GLY A 18 -13.16 10.17 5.77
C GLY A 18 -12.32 10.78 4.62
N ASP A 19 -11.80 9.98 3.71
CA ASP A 19 -10.97 10.46 2.58
C ASP A 19 -11.75 11.22 1.51
N GLY A 20 -13.07 11.04 1.45
CA GLY A 20 -13.93 11.60 0.41
C GLY A 20 -13.80 10.93 -0.95
N ALA A 21 -12.96 9.89 -1.05
CA ALA A 21 -12.63 9.18 -2.28
C ALA A 21 -12.94 7.69 -2.18
N VAL A 22 -13.43 7.12 -3.27
CA VAL A 22 -13.45 5.67 -3.54
C VAL A 22 -12.56 5.40 -4.75
N PHE A 23 -12.14 4.14 -4.92
CA PHE A 23 -11.18 3.82 -5.97
C PHE A 23 -11.74 2.74 -6.89
N ARG A 24 -11.55 2.93 -8.20
CA ARG A 24 -11.73 1.90 -9.22
C ARG A 24 -10.41 1.58 -9.90
N VAL A 25 -10.34 0.44 -10.57
CA VAL A 25 -9.17 0.07 -11.39
C VAL A 25 -9.37 0.57 -12.82
N GLN A 26 -8.36 1.25 -13.34
CA GLN A 26 -8.23 1.59 -14.75
C GLN A 26 -6.78 1.34 -15.16
N ASP A 27 -6.57 0.55 -16.21
CA ASP A 27 -5.23 0.18 -16.72
C ASP A 27 -4.29 -0.35 -15.61
N GLY A 28 -4.84 -1.20 -14.71
CA GLY A 28 -4.09 -1.79 -13.60
C GLY A 28 -3.75 -0.83 -12.45
N ARG A 29 -4.18 0.42 -12.51
CA ARG A 29 -3.92 1.46 -11.50
C ARG A 29 -5.22 1.93 -10.83
N ALA A 30 -5.11 2.41 -9.61
CA ALA A 30 -6.26 2.97 -8.89
C ALA A 30 -6.53 4.40 -9.34
N VAL A 31 -7.79 4.68 -9.68
CA VAL A 31 -8.32 6.00 -10.01
C VAL A 31 -9.29 6.40 -8.91
N ALA A 32 -9.09 7.58 -8.33
CA ALA A 32 -9.93 8.12 -7.27
C ALA A 32 -11.18 8.78 -7.85
N GLU A 33 -12.35 8.44 -7.29
CA GLU A 33 -13.65 9.04 -7.61
C GLU A 33 -14.29 9.61 -6.33
N PRO A 34 -15.17 10.61 -6.43
CA PRO A 34 -15.87 11.12 -5.25
C PRO A 34 -16.67 10.02 -4.56
N CYS A 35 -16.52 9.88 -3.24
CA CYS A 35 -17.33 8.95 -2.48
C CYS A 35 -18.81 9.35 -2.53
N PRO A 36 -19.77 8.41 -2.65
CA PRO A 36 -21.20 8.73 -2.74
C PRO A 36 -21.71 9.67 -1.64
N HIS A 37 -21.23 9.57 -0.40
CA HIS A 37 -21.63 10.45 0.70
C HIS A 37 -21.30 11.93 0.45
N THR A 38 -20.36 12.23 -0.46
CA THR A 38 -19.93 13.60 -0.72
C THR A 38 -20.90 14.37 -1.62
N ARG A 39 -21.73 13.68 -2.43
CA ARG A 39 -22.65 14.29 -3.42
C ARG A 39 -23.71 15.18 -2.78
N GLY A 40 -24.17 14.81 -1.58
CA GLY A 40 -25.17 15.58 -0.83
C GLY A 40 -24.60 16.27 0.41
N CYS A 41 -23.30 16.58 0.43
CA CYS A 41 -22.67 17.20 1.59
C CYS A 41 -23.37 18.54 1.94
N PRO A 42 -23.95 18.70 3.15
CA PRO A 42 -24.71 19.89 3.52
C PRO A 42 -23.84 21.15 3.59
N SER A 43 -22.52 20.99 3.79
CA SER A 43 -21.60 22.12 3.91
C SER A 43 -21.12 22.67 2.56
N CYS A 44 -21.00 21.83 1.53
CA CYS A 44 -20.43 22.25 0.24
C CYS A 44 -21.27 21.87 -0.99
N GLY A 45 -22.40 21.19 -0.83
CA GLY A 45 -23.22 20.72 -1.94
C GLY A 45 -22.50 19.77 -2.91
N GLY A 46 -21.45 19.06 -2.44
CA GLY A 46 -20.66 18.15 -3.26
C GLY A 46 -19.46 18.78 -3.97
N THR A 47 -19.24 20.11 -3.84
CA THR A 47 -18.12 20.82 -4.50
C THR A 47 -16.75 20.52 -3.86
N GLY A 48 -16.75 20.01 -2.64
CA GLY A 48 -15.53 19.78 -1.84
C GLY A 48 -14.90 21.07 -1.29
N ARG A 49 -15.54 22.24 -1.47
CA ARG A 49 -15.01 23.54 -1.06
C ARG A 49 -16.05 24.34 -0.32
N VAL A 50 -15.61 25.10 0.68
CA VAL A 50 -16.44 26.01 1.46
C VAL A 50 -15.77 27.38 1.55
N PHE A 51 -16.58 28.43 1.60
CA PHE A 51 -16.11 29.77 1.91
C PHE A 51 -15.94 29.89 3.43
N ALA A 52 -14.87 30.50 3.86
CA ALA A 52 -14.58 30.79 5.26
C ALA A 52 -13.97 32.19 5.34
N THR A 53 -13.97 32.78 6.52
CA THR A 53 -13.29 34.04 6.78
C THR A 53 -12.01 33.75 7.57
N ASP A 54 -10.88 34.32 7.16
CA ASP A 54 -9.64 34.22 7.90
C ASP A 54 -9.59 35.18 9.10
N GLU A 55 -8.52 35.11 9.88
CA GLU A 55 -8.31 35.94 11.09
C GLU A 55 -8.23 37.45 10.78
N ARG A 56 -8.00 37.80 9.51
CA ARG A 56 -7.92 39.18 9.02
C ARG A 56 -9.22 39.68 8.39
N GLY A 57 -10.28 38.84 8.39
CA GLY A 57 -11.57 39.18 7.83
C GLY A 57 -11.73 38.95 6.31
N TYR A 58 -10.71 38.36 5.65
CA TYR A 58 -10.80 38.08 4.21
C TYR A 58 -11.56 36.78 3.93
N SER A 59 -12.36 36.79 2.90
CA SER A 59 -13.01 35.56 2.39
C SER A 59 -11.98 34.66 1.74
N ILE A 60 -11.86 33.45 2.26
CA ILE A 60 -10.96 32.39 1.77
C ILE A 60 -11.75 31.16 1.41
N VAL A 61 -11.22 30.36 0.48
CA VAL A 61 -11.76 29.04 0.13
C VAL A 61 -10.98 27.97 0.87
N ARG A 62 -11.69 27.13 1.64
CA ARG A 62 -11.11 25.96 2.33
C ARG A 62 -11.65 24.66 1.74
N CYS A 63 -10.87 23.58 1.86
CA CYS A 63 -11.38 22.25 1.57
C CYS A 63 -12.47 21.87 2.56
N CYS A 64 -13.57 21.32 2.07
CA CYS A 64 -14.63 20.80 2.91
C CYS A 64 -14.16 19.50 3.61
N ALA A 65 -14.63 19.30 4.83
CA ALA A 65 -14.33 18.07 5.59
C ALA A 65 -14.84 16.79 4.91
N CYS A 66 -15.80 16.87 3.97
CA CYS A 66 -16.26 15.71 3.19
C CYS A 66 -15.18 15.10 2.26
N GLY A 67 -14.10 15.84 1.97
CA GLY A 67 -12.99 15.36 1.16
C GLY A 67 -13.20 15.32 -0.35
N ALA A 68 -14.31 15.81 -0.88
CA ALA A 68 -14.66 15.76 -2.32
C ALA A 68 -13.89 16.76 -3.20
N ASP A 69 -12.87 17.45 -2.69
CA ASP A 69 -12.11 18.42 -3.50
C ASP A 69 -11.50 17.74 -4.74
N PRO A 70 -11.83 18.21 -5.97
CA PRO A 70 -11.28 17.65 -7.21
C PRO A 70 -9.76 17.62 -7.26
N ARG A 71 -9.08 18.60 -6.63
CA ARG A 71 -7.61 18.62 -6.53
C ARG A 71 -7.09 17.44 -5.73
N ARG A 72 -7.75 17.12 -4.61
CA ARG A 72 -7.42 15.98 -3.76
C ARG A 72 -7.58 14.66 -4.52
N LEU A 73 -8.67 14.49 -5.27
CA LEU A 73 -8.91 13.32 -6.11
C LEU A 73 -7.86 13.18 -7.21
N ALA A 74 -7.50 14.29 -7.85
CA ALA A 74 -6.45 14.31 -8.87
C ALA A 74 -5.07 13.91 -8.28
N LEU A 75 -4.73 14.39 -7.09
CA LEU A 75 -3.50 13.98 -6.39
C LEU A 75 -3.50 12.49 -6.10
N LEU A 76 -4.58 11.94 -5.54
CA LEU A 76 -4.71 10.51 -5.24
C LEU A 76 -4.61 9.63 -6.50
N THR A 77 -5.28 10.03 -7.58
CA THR A 77 -5.16 9.35 -8.89
C THR A 77 -3.73 9.41 -9.42
N GLY A 78 -3.08 10.58 -9.31
CA GLY A 78 -1.71 10.82 -9.76
C GLY A 78 -0.67 9.95 -9.07
N LEU A 79 -0.97 9.41 -7.87
CA LEU A 79 -0.09 8.49 -7.17
C LEU A 79 0.10 7.16 -7.92
N ARG A 80 -0.82 6.76 -8.79
CA ARG A 80 -0.77 5.51 -9.57
C ARG A 80 -0.57 4.25 -8.71
N LEU A 81 -1.08 4.26 -7.49
CA LEU A 81 -0.97 3.10 -6.59
C LEU A 81 -1.75 1.89 -7.13
N PRO A 82 -1.25 0.67 -6.91
CA PRO A 82 -2.09 -0.53 -7.05
C PRO A 82 -3.27 -0.48 -6.07
N LEU A 83 -4.45 -0.97 -6.47
CA LEU A 83 -5.69 -0.87 -5.67
C LEU A 83 -5.52 -1.39 -4.22
N LYS A 84 -4.77 -2.48 -4.04
CA LYS A 84 -4.52 -3.07 -2.71
C LYS A 84 -3.77 -2.16 -1.73
N PHE A 85 -3.17 -1.06 -2.21
CA PHE A 85 -2.36 -0.15 -1.40
C PHE A 85 -2.97 1.25 -1.21
N VAL A 86 -4.07 1.60 -1.89
CA VAL A 86 -4.66 2.95 -1.82
C VAL A 86 -5.11 3.35 -0.40
N GLY A 87 -5.58 2.39 0.39
CA GLY A 87 -6.02 2.62 1.78
C GLY A 87 -4.92 2.45 2.82
N ARG A 88 -3.65 2.25 2.42
CA ARG A 88 -2.57 2.06 3.39
C ARG A 88 -2.15 3.39 4.02
N THR A 89 -2.04 3.39 5.35
CA THR A 89 -1.63 4.54 6.15
C THR A 89 -0.45 4.18 7.05
N LEU A 90 0.31 5.17 7.52
CA LEU A 90 1.38 4.92 8.49
C LEU A 90 0.80 4.45 9.85
N ASP A 91 -0.40 4.90 10.21
CA ASP A 91 -1.09 4.45 11.44
C ASP A 91 -1.61 3.01 11.31
N GLY A 92 -1.96 2.58 10.10
CA GLY A 92 -2.39 1.22 9.82
C GLY A 92 -1.26 0.20 9.74
N TYR A 93 0.00 0.64 9.76
CA TYR A 93 1.13 -0.28 9.77
C TYR A 93 1.32 -0.89 11.16
N ARG A 94 1.37 -2.21 11.26
CA ARG A 94 1.56 -2.96 12.50
C ARG A 94 2.98 -3.53 12.55
N PRO A 95 3.90 -2.93 13.32
CA PRO A 95 5.26 -3.44 13.44
C PRO A 95 5.27 -4.68 14.37
N TYR A 96 5.94 -5.75 13.94
CA TYR A 96 6.19 -6.94 14.75
C TYR A 96 7.57 -6.91 15.42
N ARG A 97 8.50 -6.12 14.91
CA ARG A 97 9.87 -5.99 15.39
C ARG A 97 10.29 -4.52 15.53
N SER A 98 11.32 -4.30 16.31
CA SER A 98 11.89 -2.96 16.54
C SER A 98 12.38 -2.29 15.25
N GLU A 99 12.90 -3.08 14.29
CA GLU A 99 13.32 -2.60 12.97
C GLU A 99 12.16 -1.99 12.20
N GLN A 100 11.02 -2.68 12.17
CA GLN A 100 9.81 -2.17 11.53
C GLN A 100 9.27 -0.93 12.26
N ALA A 101 9.30 -0.90 13.58
CA ALA A 101 8.90 0.28 14.34
C ALA A 101 9.80 1.49 14.02
N ARG A 102 11.12 1.28 13.90
CA ARG A 102 12.06 2.32 13.46
C ARG A 102 11.78 2.78 12.02
N ALA A 103 11.45 1.84 11.12
CA ALA A 103 11.09 2.18 9.74
C ALA A 103 9.83 3.06 9.67
N VAL A 104 8.78 2.75 10.43
CA VAL A 104 7.58 3.59 10.55
C VAL A 104 7.92 4.97 11.11
N ALA A 105 8.74 5.05 12.17
CA ALA A 105 9.15 6.32 12.75
C ALA A 105 9.92 7.19 11.74
N ARG A 106 10.82 6.59 10.95
CA ARG A 106 11.53 7.28 9.86
C ARG A 106 10.58 7.75 8.74
N ALA A 107 9.61 6.90 8.36
CA ALA A 107 8.61 7.26 7.37
C ALA A 107 7.73 8.44 7.84
N ARG A 108 7.28 8.44 9.11
CA ARG A 108 6.54 9.58 9.70
C ARG A 108 7.37 10.85 9.69
N ARG A 109 8.62 10.75 10.18
CA ARG A 109 9.53 11.88 10.20
C ARG A 109 9.74 12.47 8.81
N PHE A 110 9.97 11.62 7.79
CA PHE A 110 10.09 12.08 6.40
C PHE A 110 8.84 12.85 5.94
N VAL A 111 7.64 12.33 6.21
CA VAL A 111 6.38 13.01 5.84
C VAL A 111 6.23 14.33 6.61
N ASP A 112 6.52 14.36 7.90
CA ASP A 112 6.33 15.54 8.74
C ASP A 112 7.31 16.66 8.39
N GLU A 113 8.59 16.33 8.17
CA GLU A 113 9.65 17.28 7.83
C GLU A 113 9.67 17.67 6.35
N PHE A 114 8.97 16.95 5.47
CA PHE A 114 8.94 17.24 4.04
C PHE A 114 8.38 18.65 3.77
N VAL A 115 9.17 19.47 3.09
CA VAL A 115 8.76 20.80 2.62
C VAL A 115 8.70 20.76 1.10
N PRO A 116 7.53 21.01 0.48
CA PRO A 116 7.43 21.09 -0.98
C PRO A 116 8.43 22.09 -1.56
N GLN A 117 9.07 21.71 -2.67
CA GLN A 117 10.05 22.52 -3.40
C GLN A 117 11.36 22.84 -2.64
N ALA A 118 11.55 22.36 -1.42
CA ALA A 118 12.85 22.46 -0.76
C ALA A 118 13.85 21.49 -1.39
N ALA A 119 15.00 21.98 -1.80
CA ALA A 119 16.08 21.14 -2.30
C ALA A 119 16.77 20.37 -1.16
N GLY A 120 17.32 19.18 -1.47
CA GLY A 120 18.16 18.42 -0.56
C GLY A 120 17.47 17.59 0.51
N THR A 121 16.15 17.40 0.42
CA THR A 121 15.44 16.46 1.30
C THR A 121 15.94 15.04 1.04
N ARG A 122 16.59 14.41 2.02
CA ARG A 122 17.00 13.00 1.93
C ARG A 122 15.77 12.11 1.96
N ALA A 123 15.70 11.21 0.98
CA ALA A 123 14.62 10.23 0.88
C ALA A 123 14.91 8.98 1.73
N LEU A 124 14.07 7.95 1.60
CA LEU A 124 14.29 6.67 2.27
C LEU A 124 14.48 5.56 1.24
N LEU A 125 15.48 4.71 1.48
CA LEU A 125 15.68 3.44 0.79
C LEU A 125 15.35 2.30 1.78
N LEU A 126 14.20 1.67 1.58
CA LEU A 126 13.69 0.59 2.43
C LEU A 126 14.26 -0.75 1.95
N CYS A 127 15.09 -1.40 2.78
CA CYS A 127 15.72 -2.68 2.48
C CYS A 127 15.13 -3.78 3.38
N GLY A 128 14.78 -4.94 2.83
CA GLY A 128 14.29 -6.04 3.66
C GLY A 128 13.69 -7.19 2.86
N PRO A 129 13.51 -8.36 3.49
CA PRO A 129 12.89 -9.51 2.84
C PRO A 129 11.49 -9.22 2.29
N PRO A 130 10.96 -10.04 1.36
CA PRO A 130 9.58 -9.94 0.92
C PRO A 130 8.59 -10.01 2.08
N GLY A 131 7.41 -9.36 1.92
CA GLY A 131 6.33 -9.42 2.91
C GLY A 131 6.49 -8.56 4.16
N THR A 132 7.63 -7.89 4.37
CA THR A 132 7.89 -7.08 5.58
C THR A 132 7.18 -5.72 5.62
N GLY A 133 6.44 -5.34 4.56
CA GLY A 133 5.63 -4.12 4.53
C GLY A 133 6.29 -2.89 3.88
N LYS A 134 7.38 -3.03 3.12
CA LYS A 134 8.06 -1.93 2.41
C LYS A 134 7.12 -1.16 1.46
N THR A 135 6.39 -1.88 0.61
CA THR A 135 5.39 -1.29 -0.30
C THR A 135 4.28 -0.55 0.45
N HIS A 136 3.84 -1.09 1.62
CA HIS A 136 2.89 -0.41 2.49
C HIS A 136 3.43 0.96 2.93
N LEU A 137 4.69 1.01 3.40
CA LEU A 137 5.32 2.26 3.83
C LEU A 137 5.45 3.27 2.68
N LEU A 138 5.89 2.82 1.48
CA LEU A 138 5.96 3.69 0.30
C LEU A 138 4.60 4.29 -0.05
N ALA A 139 3.57 3.45 -0.14
CA ALA A 139 2.21 3.89 -0.47
C ALA A 139 1.65 4.84 0.59
N ALA A 140 1.84 4.52 1.87
CA ALA A 140 1.39 5.35 2.99
C ALA A 140 2.06 6.73 3.00
N MET A 141 3.38 6.80 2.80
CA MET A 141 4.11 8.06 2.71
C MET A 141 3.60 8.93 1.55
N LEU A 142 3.47 8.37 0.35
CA LEU A 142 2.95 9.10 -0.81
C LEU A 142 1.53 9.63 -0.55
N ARG A 143 0.67 8.78 0.00
CA ARG A 143 -0.70 9.14 0.31
C ARG A 143 -0.77 10.27 1.33
N GLU A 144 -0.02 10.20 2.42
CA GLU A 144 0.00 11.24 3.45
C GLU A 144 0.58 12.56 2.92
N LEU A 145 1.64 12.52 2.12
CA LEU A 145 2.18 13.69 1.44
C LEU A 145 1.13 14.36 0.52
N ALA A 146 0.41 13.56 -0.27
CA ALA A 146 -0.63 14.07 -1.15
C ALA A 146 -1.79 14.70 -0.35
N LEU A 147 -2.27 14.01 0.70
CA LEU A 147 -3.45 14.44 1.46
C LEU A 147 -3.17 15.57 2.44
N ARG A 148 -2.00 15.55 3.11
CA ARG A 148 -1.66 16.54 4.16
C ARG A 148 -0.93 17.76 3.61
N LYS A 149 -0.15 17.59 2.54
CA LYS A 149 0.74 18.64 2.00
C LYS A 149 0.47 19.02 0.55
N GLY A 150 -0.50 18.38 -0.11
CA GLY A 150 -0.84 18.67 -1.50
C GLY A 150 0.26 18.30 -2.51
N VAL A 151 1.16 17.39 -2.13
CA VAL A 151 2.34 17.00 -2.93
C VAL A 151 1.94 16.08 -4.07
N ARG A 152 2.45 16.36 -5.28
CA ARG A 152 2.31 15.48 -6.43
C ARG A 152 3.31 14.34 -6.31
N GLY A 153 2.81 13.16 -5.96
CA GLY A 153 3.59 11.93 -5.88
C GLY A 153 3.29 10.99 -7.05
N ARG A 154 4.17 10.00 -7.25
CA ARG A 154 3.98 8.91 -8.20
C ARG A 154 4.65 7.64 -7.69
N TYR A 155 3.96 6.52 -7.80
CA TYR A 155 4.46 5.19 -7.48
C TYR A 155 4.69 4.41 -8.77
N GLU A 156 5.83 3.73 -8.85
CA GLU A 156 6.14 2.77 -9.90
C GLU A 156 6.73 1.49 -9.30
N GLU A 157 6.35 0.35 -9.83
CA GLU A 157 7.04 -0.92 -9.61
C GLU A 157 8.11 -1.05 -10.68
N PHE A 158 9.38 -1.24 -10.28
CA PHE A 158 10.52 -1.14 -11.20
C PHE A 158 10.43 -2.10 -12.38
N PHE A 159 10.01 -3.34 -12.14
CA PHE A 159 9.86 -4.32 -13.21
C PHE A 159 8.81 -3.93 -14.25
N LEU A 160 7.66 -3.42 -13.82
CA LEU A 160 6.60 -2.95 -14.73
C LEU A 160 7.04 -1.70 -15.46
N LEU A 161 7.73 -0.79 -14.80
CA LEU A 161 8.30 0.41 -15.43
C LEU A 161 9.28 0.03 -16.56
N LEU A 162 10.16 -0.96 -16.35
CA LEU A 162 11.06 -1.45 -17.38
C LEU A 162 10.31 -2.02 -18.60
N SER A 163 9.19 -2.72 -18.37
CA SER A 163 8.32 -3.24 -19.44
C SER A 163 7.68 -2.09 -20.22
N ASP A 164 7.09 -1.12 -19.53
CA ASP A 164 6.45 0.05 -20.14
C ASP A 164 7.46 0.84 -21.01
N ILE A 165 8.71 0.97 -20.55
CA ILE A 165 9.78 1.65 -21.28
C ILE A 165 10.15 0.88 -22.56
N ARG A 166 10.32 -0.45 -22.49
CA ARG A 166 10.61 -1.28 -23.67
C ARG A 166 9.51 -1.18 -24.71
N ASP A 167 8.26 -1.25 -24.26
CA ASP A 167 7.08 -1.09 -25.12
C ASP A 167 7.01 0.31 -25.73
N GLY A 168 7.41 1.33 -24.98
CA GLY A 168 7.54 2.70 -25.46
C GLY A 168 8.57 2.81 -26.58
N PHE A 169 9.77 2.26 -26.39
CA PHE A 169 10.82 2.26 -27.43
C PHE A 169 10.39 1.50 -28.68
N SER A 170 9.69 0.38 -28.56
CA SER A 170 9.16 -0.36 -29.72
C SER A 170 8.15 0.45 -30.53
N ARG A 171 7.49 1.43 -29.90
CA ARG A 171 6.56 2.39 -30.52
C ARG A 171 7.21 3.70 -30.94
N GLY A 172 8.54 3.82 -30.83
CA GLY A 172 9.31 5.00 -31.25
C GLY A 172 9.38 6.14 -30.23
N LEU A 173 8.99 5.90 -28.97
CA LEU A 173 9.15 6.91 -27.92
C LEU A 173 10.64 7.10 -27.58
N SER A 174 11.05 8.35 -27.41
CA SER A 174 12.39 8.71 -26.96
C SER A 174 12.56 8.51 -25.43
N SER A 175 13.80 8.38 -24.95
CA SER A 175 14.11 8.35 -23.52
C SER A 175 13.50 9.54 -22.77
N ARG A 176 13.47 10.71 -23.39
CA ARG A 176 12.91 11.92 -22.79
C ARG A 176 11.41 11.80 -22.53
N GLU A 177 10.65 11.21 -23.44
CA GLU A 177 9.18 11.11 -23.32
C GLU A 177 8.76 10.17 -22.18
N TRP A 178 9.43 9.05 -22.00
CA TRP A 178 9.11 8.17 -20.86
C TRP A 178 9.64 8.71 -19.52
N LEU A 179 10.76 9.46 -19.53
CA LEU A 179 11.37 9.99 -18.31
C LEU A 179 10.66 11.24 -17.78
N GLU A 180 10.07 12.06 -18.66
CA GLU A 180 9.47 13.34 -18.29
C GLU A 180 8.39 13.23 -17.21
N PRO A 181 7.45 12.27 -17.25
CA PRO A 181 6.47 12.10 -16.17
C PRO A 181 7.11 11.74 -14.82
N LEU A 182 8.26 11.06 -14.81
CA LEU A 182 9.01 10.72 -13.60
C LEU A 182 9.82 11.91 -13.06
N ARG A 183 10.27 12.78 -13.98
CA ARG A 183 10.96 14.03 -13.62
C ARG A 183 10.06 15.03 -12.94
N GLN A 184 8.83 15.17 -13.43
CA GLN A 184 7.94 16.27 -13.03
C GLN A 184 7.32 16.11 -11.66
N VAL A 185 7.14 14.87 -11.15
CA VAL A 185 6.55 14.67 -9.84
C VAL A 185 7.50 15.13 -8.72
N GLU A 186 6.93 15.71 -7.67
CA GLU A 186 7.71 16.21 -6.54
C GLU A 186 8.35 15.04 -5.77
N VAL A 187 7.60 13.97 -5.53
CA VAL A 187 8.10 12.75 -4.88
C VAL A 187 7.80 11.54 -5.75
N LEU A 188 8.84 10.81 -6.14
CA LEU A 188 8.74 9.53 -6.83
C LEU A 188 8.99 8.39 -5.84
N ALA A 189 8.16 7.34 -5.88
CA ALA A 189 8.45 6.08 -5.20
C ALA A 189 8.66 4.98 -6.24
N ILE A 190 9.80 4.29 -6.16
CA ILE A 190 10.10 3.12 -7.00
C ILE A 190 10.25 1.92 -6.08
N ASP A 191 9.38 0.95 -6.28
CA ASP A 191 9.37 -0.30 -5.52
C ASP A 191 10.11 -1.41 -6.26
N GLU A 192 10.62 -2.37 -5.49
CA GLU A 192 11.31 -3.57 -5.98
C GLU A 192 12.53 -3.27 -6.89
N ILE A 193 13.31 -2.19 -6.56
CA ILE A 193 14.52 -1.90 -7.33
C ILE A 193 15.49 -3.09 -7.29
N GLY A 194 16.13 -3.36 -8.40
CA GLY A 194 16.98 -4.51 -8.61
C GLY A 194 16.22 -5.76 -9.06
N LYS A 195 14.89 -5.85 -8.89
CA LYS A 195 14.08 -6.91 -9.47
C LYS A 195 13.98 -6.67 -10.97
N GLY A 196 14.57 -7.53 -11.75
CA GLY A 196 14.60 -7.40 -13.20
C GLY A 196 14.77 -8.74 -13.90
N GLY A 197 14.90 -8.68 -15.21
CA GLY A 197 15.05 -9.84 -16.07
C GLY A 197 16.52 -10.19 -16.36
N LYS A 198 16.78 -10.60 -17.61
CA LYS A 198 18.10 -11.05 -18.07
C LYS A 198 19.03 -9.89 -18.53
N ASN A 199 18.49 -8.69 -18.76
CA ASN A 199 19.25 -7.57 -19.29
C ASN A 199 19.61 -6.55 -18.20
N ARG A 200 20.64 -6.90 -17.40
CA ARG A 200 21.11 -6.09 -16.27
C ARG A 200 21.61 -4.70 -16.70
N GLU A 201 22.29 -4.59 -17.84
CA GLU A 201 22.79 -3.30 -18.35
C GLU A 201 21.66 -2.31 -18.61
N PHE A 202 20.61 -2.76 -19.30
CA PHE A 202 19.42 -1.93 -19.53
C PHE A 202 18.76 -1.49 -18.23
N GLU A 203 18.59 -2.41 -17.28
CA GLU A 203 17.99 -2.14 -15.98
C GLU A 203 18.79 -1.11 -15.18
N GLN A 204 20.12 -1.25 -15.14
CA GLN A 204 21.03 -0.30 -14.50
C GLN A 204 21.01 1.04 -15.22
N GLY A 205 21.02 1.05 -16.57
CA GLY A 205 20.95 2.28 -17.37
C GLY A 205 19.68 3.10 -17.06
N VAL A 206 18.52 2.45 -17.05
CA VAL A 206 17.25 3.10 -16.72
C VAL A 206 17.26 3.65 -15.29
N LEU A 207 17.73 2.85 -14.31
CA LEU A 207 17.80 3.29 -12.92
C LEU A 207 18.76 4.47 -12.75
N ASP A 208 19.95 4.42 -13.37
CA ASP A 208 20.93 5.51 -13.32
C ASP A 208 20.37 6.80 -13.94
N GLU A 209 19.65 6.71 -15.05
CA GLU A 209 19.04 7.87 -15.71
C GLU A 209 17.97 8.51 -14.80
N ILE A 210 17.07 7.73 -14.21
CA ILE A 210 16.05 8.25 -13.30
C ILE A 210 16.71 8.92 -12.09
N ILE A 211 17.63 8.23 -11.43
CA ILE A 211 18.30 8.73 -10.22
C ILE A 211 19.08 10.00 -10.53
N SER A 212 19.84 10.03 -11.65
CA SER A 212 20.65 11.18 -12.03
C SER A 212 19.82 12.42 -12.30
N VAL A 213 18.74 12.28 -13.07
CA VAL A 213 17.87 13.41 -13.43
C VAL A 213 17.19 13.98 -12.18
N ARG A 214 16.71 13.12 -11.27
CA ARG A 214 16.03 13.56 -10.06
C ARG A 214 17.00 14.13 -9.01
N TYR A 215 18.20 13.56 -8.92
CA TYR A 215 19.30 14.09 -8.14
C TYR A 215 19.62 15.54 -8.54
N ASN A 216 19.86 15.78 -9.83
CA ASN A 216 20.15 17.11 -10.33
C ASN A 216 19.00 18.11 -10.14
N ALA A 217 17.77 17.62 -10.07
CA ALA A 217 16.59 18.44 -9.80
C ALA A 217 16.30 18.64 -8.29
N GLY A 218 17.09 18.05 -7.40
CA GLY A 218 16.88 18.10 -5.95
C GLY A 218 15.57 17.45 -5.49
N ARG A 219 15.03 16.50 -6.28
CA ARG A 219 13.73 15.85 -6.02
C ARG A 219 13.90 14.51 -5.33
N PRO A 220 13.29 14.29 -4.15
CA PRO A 220 13.44 13.05 -3.43
C PRO A 220 12.82 11.87 -4.17
N THR A 221 13.49 10.71 -4.08
CA THR A 221 13.06 9.44 -4.64
C THR A 221 13.04 8.39 -3.54
N LEU A 222 11.84 8.01 -3.10
CA LEU A 222 11.62 6.91 -2.16
C LEU A 222 11.84 5.58 -2.86
N LEU A 223 12.55 4.66 -2.23
CA LEU A 223 12.94 3.41 -2.87
C LEU A 223 12.67 2.23 -1.95
N ALA A 224 12.36 1.06 -2.54
CA ALA A 224 12.32 -0.19 -1.79
C ALA A 224 12.98 -1.33 -2.57
N THR A 225 13.62 -2.25 -1.85
CA THR A 225 14.32 -3.39 -2.41
C THR A 225 14.23 -4.62 -1.54
N ASN A 226 14.30 -5.80 -2.16
CA ASN A 226 14.46 -7.07 -1.48
C ASN A 226 15.93 -7.51 -1.39
N TYR A 227 16.86 -6.72 -1.90
CA TYR A 227 18.29 -6.98 -1.80
C TYR A 227 18.85 -6.40 -0.51
N PRO A 228 19.70 -7.15 0.23
CA PRO A 228 20.39 -6.64 1.39
C PRO A 228 21.41 -5.57 0.99
N ARG A 229 21.60 -4.59 1.86
CA ARG A 229 22.79 -3.73 1.76
C ARG A 229 24.03 -4.52 2.16
N PRO A 230 25.23 -4.19 1.64
CA PRO A 230 26.47 -4.80 2.10
C PRO A 230 26.61 -4.76 3.62
N GLY A 231 26.97 -5.89 4.22
CA GLY A 231 27.12 -6.01 5.68
C GLY A 231 25.85 -6.02 6.51
N ALA A 232 24.67 -6.08 5.88
CA ALA A 232 23.43 -6.25 6.64
C ALA A 232 23.36 -7.63 7.31
N PRO A 233 22.80 -7.76 8.52
CA PRO A 233 22.69 -9.05 9.21
C PRO A 233 21.96 -10.14 8.42
N TRP A 234 21.08 -9.75 7.50
CA TRP A 234 20.30 -10.64 6.65
C TRP A 234 20.90 -10.83 5.24
N SER A 235 22.17 -10.43 5.03
CA SER A 235 22.94 -10.68 3.79
C SER A 235 23.31 -12.14 3.59
N PHE A 236 23.06 -12.99 4.58
CA PHE A 236 23.30 -14.43 4.51
C PHE A 236 21.96 -15.16 4.55
N GLY A 237 21.84 -16.25 3.80
CA GLY A 237 20.73 -17.18 3.86
C GLY A 237 20.74 -18.02 5.14
N SER A 238 19.74 -18.89 5.33
CA SER A 238 19.63 -19.79 6.48
C SER A 238 20.77 -20.82 6.54
N GLU A 239 21.36 -21.15 5.41
CA GLU A 239 22.47 -22.10 5.28
C GLU A 239 23.85 -21.42 5.23
N GLY A 240 23.89 -20.10 5.50
CA GLY A 240 25.12 -19.32 5.52
C GLY A 240 25.64 -18.87 4.14
N GLU A 241 24.90 -19.16 3.06
CA GLU A 241 25.23 -18.65 1.73
C GLU A 241 25.06 -17.13 1.66
N ALA A 242 26.01 -16.46 1.00
CA ALA A 242 25.93 -15.02 0.78
C ALA A 242 24.86 -14.69 -0.27
N ARG A 243 23.94 -13.80 0.08
CA ARG A 243 22.95 -13.28 -0.86
C ARG A 243 23.53 -12.15 -1.68
N GLU A 244 23.10 -12.04 -2.95
CA GLU A 244 23.42 -10.89 -3.79
C GLU A 244 22.98 -9.61 -3.07
N THR A 245 23.91 -8.66 -2.91
CA THR A 245 23.62 -7.37 -2.27
C THR A 245 23.04 -6.37 -3.28
N LEU A 246 22.43 -5.30 -2.77
CA LEU A 246 21.93 -4.22 -3.62
C LEU A 246 23.06 -3.60 -4.45
N GLU A 247 24.25 -3.38 -3.85
CA GLU A 247 25.41 -2.85 -4.57
C GLU A 247 25.82 -3.73 -5.75
N GLN A 248 25.92 -5.06 -5.52
CA GLN A 248 26.22 -6.01 -6.59
C GLN A 248 25.14 -5.99 -7.67
N ARG A 249 23.88 -5.79 -7.32
CA ARG A 249 22.74 -5.80 -8.23
C ARG A 249 22.64 -4.55 -9.10
N VAL A 250 22.78 -3.36 -8.51
CA VAL A 250 22.62 -2.08 -9.22
C VAL A 250 23.94 -1.48 -9.70
N GLY A 251 25.08 -1.98 -9.22
CA GLY A 251 26.41 -1.47 -9.51
C GLY A 251 26.86 -0.37 -8.55
N GLN A 252 28.18 -0.28 -8.33
CA GLN A 252 28.79 0.62 -7.37
C GLN A 252 28.44 2.10 -7.59
N ARG A 253 28.40 2.55 -8.85
CA ARG A 253 28.09 3.96 -9.19
C ARG A 253 26.69 4.37 -8.71
N ILE A 254 25.66 3.56 -9.04
CA ILE A 254 24.28 3.83 -8.64
C ILE A 254 24.17 3.73 -7.12
N TYR A 255 24.75 2.68 -6.53
CA TYR A 255 24.72 2.45 -5.09
C TYR A 255 25.31 3.62 -4.30
N SER A 256 26.43 4.19 -4.72
CA SER A 256 27.04 5.39 -4.11
C SER A 256 26.08 6.59 -4.12
N ARG A 257 25.41 6.85 -5.25
CA ARG A 257 24.38 7.91 -5.34
C ARG A 257 23.17 7.67 -4.43
N LEU A 258 22.73 6.40 -4.33
CA LEU A 258 21.65 6.05 -3.42
C LEU A 258 22.01 6.35 -1.96
N HIS A 259 23.27 6.12 -1.56
CA HIS A 259 23.76 6.49 -0.23
C HIS A 259 23.78 8.00 0.04
N GLU A 260 24.04 8.79 -0.99
CA GLU A 260 24.01 10.26 -0.88
C GLU A 260 22.56 10.78 -0.77
N LEU A 261 21.64 10.21 -1.56
CA LEU A 261 20.25 10.67 -1.68
C LEU A 261 19.32 10.16 -0.58
N CYS A 262 19.61 8.99 -0.01
CA CYS A 262 18.68 8.27 0.83
C CYS A 262 19.29 7.89 2.18
N ASP A 263 18.44 7.88 3.20
CA ASP A 263 18.71 7.14 4.42
C ASP A 263 18.31 5.68 4.21
N LEU A 264 19.26 4.76 4.42
CA LEU A 264 19.00 3.33 4.29
C LEU A 264 18.31 2.82 5.57
N VAL A 265 17.16 2.18 5.39
CA VAL A 265 16.31 1.71 6.49
C VAL A 265 16.01 0.23 6.29
N ASP A 266 16.50 -0.60 7.23
CA ASP A 266 16.16 -2.02 7.24
C ASP A 266 14.73 -2.23 7.76
N VAL A 267 13.92 -2.97 6.97
CA VAL A 267 12.53 -3.35 7.31
C VAL A 267 12.49 -4.85 7.48
N LEU A 268 12.86 -5.32 8.68
CA LEU A 268 13.00 -6.73 9.00
C LEU A 268 11.81 -7.21 9.82
N GLY A 269 11.30 -8.39 9.48
CA GLY A 269 10.17 -9.00 10.18
C GLY A 269 9.63 -10.22 9.44
N PRO A 270 8.59 -10.86 9.98
CA PRO A 270 7.91 -11.97 9.31
C PRO A 270 7.21 -11.49 8.03
N ASP A 271 6.91 -12.44 7.14
CA ASP A 271 6.08 -12.17 5.97
C ASP A 271 4.61 -12.04 6.40
N HIS A 272 4.10 -10.80 6.40
CA HIS A 272 2.71 -10.49 6.73
C HIS A 272 1.67 -11.22 5.85
N ARG A 273 2.05 -11.67 4.66
CA ARG A 273 1.14 -12.37 3.75
C ARG A 273 0.86 -13.78 4.26
N GLN A 274 1.89 -14.46 4.78
CA GLN A 274 1.76 -15.79 5.37
C GLN A 274 0.96 -15.75 6.68
N ASP A 275 1.21 -14.75 7.51
CA ASP A 275 0.49 -14.54 8.77
C ASP A 275 -1.02 -14.29 8.56
N GLN A 276 -1.37 -13.52 7.53
CA GLN A 276 -2.77 -13.28 7.16
C GLN A 276 -3.46 -14.53 6.60
N HIS A 277 -2.74 -15.35 5.82
CA HIS A 277 -3.27 -16.60 5.28
C HIS A 277 -3.58 -17.59 6.41
N GLN A 278 -2.63 -17.81 7.32
CA GLN A 278 -2.83 -18.69 8.47
C GLN A 278 -3.99 -18.23 9.38
N LYS A 279 -4.13 -16.91 9.62
CA LYS A 279 -5.26 -16.38 10.37
C LYS A 279 -6.61 -16.60 9.69
N ARG A 280 -6.64 -16.50 8.36
CA ARG A 280 -7.85 -16.75 7.58
C ARG A 280 -8.24 -18.21 7.59
N GLU A 281 -7.30 -19.12 7.39
CA GLU A 281 -7.52 -20.57 7.50
C GLU A 281 -8.07 -20.95 8.88
N LEU A 282 -7.50 -20.40 9.96
CA LEU A 282 -7.98 -20.66 11.33
C LEU A 282 -9.41 -20.15 11.56
N LEU A 283 -9.79 -19.02 10.96
CA LEU A 283 -11.17 -18.50 11.05
C LEU A 283 -12.15 -19.35 10.26
N ASP A 284 -11.76 -19.73 9.03
CA ASP A 284 -12.57 -20.60 8.16
C ASP A 284 -12.79 -21.98 8.83
N ASP A 285 -11.75 -22.54 9.48
CA ASP A 285 -11.85 -23.78 10.25
C ASP A 285 -12.75 -23.65 11.48
N GLN A 286 -12.70 -22.50 12.19
CA GLN A 286 -13.60 -22.23 13.32
C GLN A 286 -15.06 -22.08 12.88
N GLU A 287 -15.31 -21.38 11.77
CA GLU A 287 -16.65 -21.26 11.19
C GLU A 287 -17.18 -22.61 10.73
N ALA A 288 -16.34 -23.44 10.09
CA ALA A 288 -16.69 -24.79 9.69
C ALA A 288 -17.01 -25.70 10.89
N ALA A 289 -16.23 -25.57 11.98
CA ALA A 289 -16.47 -26.32 13.22
C ALA A 289 -17.78 -25.91 13.92
N HIS A 290 -18.17 -24.63 13.84
CA HIS A 290 -19.46 -24.14 14.38
C HIS A 290 -20.65 -24.47 13.48
N ALA A 291 -20.44 -24.66 12.19
CA ALA A 291 -21.47 -25.02 11.22
C ALA A 291 -21.75 -26.54 11.17
N ALA A 292 -20.92 -27.38 11.80
CA ALA A 292 -21.14 -28.83 11.87
C ALA A 292 -22.37 -29.15 12.73
N PRO A 293 -23.38 -29.87 12.23
CA PRO A 293 -24.56 -30.22 13.01
C PRO A 293 -24.16 -31.12 14.18
N ASP A 294 -24.69 -30.78 15.35
CA ASP A 294 -24.52 -31.53 16.58
C ASP A 294 -25.03 -32.99 16.40
N ARG A 295 -24.09 -33.92 16.20
CA ARG A 295 -24.38 -35.36 16.08
C ARG A 295 -24.69 -36.03 17.43
N SER A 296 -24.84 -35.27 18.51
CA SER A 296 -25.11 -35.80 19.83
C SER A 296 -26.60 -36.11 20.08
N ALA A 297 -27.51 -35.69 19.17
CA ALA A 297 -28.95 -35.87 19.34
C ALA A 297 -29.52 -37.23 18.86
N ASP A 298 -28.72 -38.11 18.25
CA ASP A 298 -29.22 -39.35 17.62
C ASP A 298 -28.87 -40.64 18.41
N LYS A 299 -28.80 -40.54 19.74
CA LYS A 299 -28.68 -41.73 20.64
C LYS A 299 -29.69 -41.68 21.76
N ALA A 300 -30.96 -41.79 21.43
CA ALA A 300 -32.00 -42.24 22.40
C ALA A 300 -33.27 -42.68 21.66
N ALA A 301 -33.28 -43.89 21.14
CA ALA A 301 -34.53 -44.61 20.88
C ALA A 301 -34.70 -45.68 22.00
N PRO A 302 -35.81 -45.71 22.76
CA PRO A 302 -36.00 -46.69 23.81
C PRO A 302 -36.38 -48.04 23.22
N PHE A 303 -35.72 -49.09 23.72
CA PHE A 303 -36.17 -50.49 23.62
C PHE A 303 -37.55 -50.63 24.24
N HIS A 304 -38.55 -50.98 23.47
CA HIS A 304 -39.81 -51.57 23.94
C HIS A 304 -39.77 -53.06 23.78
N ASP A 305 -39.69 -53.75 24.92
CA ASP A 305 -40.12 -55.15 25.10
C ASP A 305 -41.56 -55.30 24.69
N ALA A 306 -41.84 -56.27 23.81
CA ALA A 306 -43.17 -56.85 23.68
C ALA A 306 -43.05 -58.37 23.54
N ALA A 307 -43.52 -59.03 24.60
CA ALA A 307 -43.63 -60.46 24.75
C ALA A 307 -44.64 -61.08 23.83
N GLY A 308 -44.35 -62.28 23.43
CA GLY A 308 -45.22 -63.46 23.39
C GLY A 308 -46.33 -63.58 22.39
N ALA A 309 -46.20 -64.60 21.50
CA ALA A 309 -47.16 -65.70 21.34
C ALA A 309 -47.10 -66.33 19.92
N PRO A 310 -47.76 -67.44 19.64
CA PRO A 310 -47.07 -68.70 19.36
C PRO A 310 -47.31 -69.19 17.93
N GLY A 311 -46.54 -70.19 17.58
CA GLY A 311 -46.41 -70.89 16.34
C GLY A 311 -47.59 -71.18 15.40
N ARG A 312 -47.28 -71.35 14.13
CA ARG A 312 -47.95 -72.26 13.19
C ARG A 312 -46.99 -72.82 12.12
N PRO A 313 -47.36 -74.01 11.54
CA PRO A 313 -46.37 -74.97 11.04
C PRO A 313 -45.98 -74.80 9.55
N ARG A 314 -44.91 -75.48 9.19
CA ARG A 314 -44.42 -75.62 7.83
C ARG A 314 -45.35 -76.51 6.98
N PRO A 315 -45.56 -76.29 5.66
CA PRO A 315 -45.87 -77.25 4.71
C PRO A 315 -44.66 -77.81 3.93
N PRO A 316 -44.75 -78.93 3.30
CA PRO A 316 -43.63 -79.77 2.88
C PRO A 316 -43.10 -79.45 1.49
N ARG A 317 -41.88 -79.95 1.25
CA ARG A 317 -41.19 -79.90 -0.05
C ARG A 317 -41.96 -80.67 -1.13
N GLY A 318 -42.01 -80.13 -2.28
CA GLY A 318 -42.19 -80.72 -3.63
C GLY A 318 -41.30 -80.01 -4.58
#